data_9923046f1706baec8f4a370c5a6c19e6
#
_entry.id   9923046f1706baec8f4a370c5a6c19e6
#
_cell.length_a   1.000
_cell.length_b   1.000
_cell.length_c   1.000
_cell.angle_alpha   90.00
_cell.angle_beta   90.00
_cell.angle_gamma   90.00
#
_symmetry.space_group_name_H-M   'P 1'
#
loop_
_entity.id
_entity.type
_entity.pdbx_description
1 polymer ?
#
loop_
_entity_poly.entity_id
_entity_poly.type
_entity_poly.pdbx_seq_one_letter_code
_entity_poly.pdbx_strand_id
1 'polypeptide(L)'
;GFKDSLGTESGGPEPGVGCAGRGIITSINMLEQLGAYEKELDYTFYDVLGDVVCGGFAMPIREGKAQEIYIVASGEMMALYAANNIAKAVVKASRNGVSLGGLIVNLREQGDFRAPLEAFASSLGTRIIGTIHRDPLVRKAEYRFETVVEYAPKAPSSVELRRLADAIRNTPPHATFPLPTPLDQDAFVRFVRAHLGDRDAAEPLAGENAGER
;
A
#
# COMPACT_ATOMS: atom_id res chain seq x y z
N GLY A 1 -21.75 -3.93 -3.09
CA GLY A 1 -20.68 -4.66 -2.40
C GLY A 1 -21.14 -5.27 -1.09
N PHE A 2 -20.21 -5.90 -0.38
CA PHE A 2 -20.51 -6.52 0.91
C PHE A 2 -20.96 -5.47 1.94
N LYS A 3 -22.06 -5.76 2.64
CA LYS A 3 -22.67 -4.87 3.66
C LYS A 3 -22.80 -3.41 3.19
N ASP A 4 -23.43 -3.24 2.03
CA ASP A 4 -23.74 -1.93 1.44
C ASP A 4 -22.54 -1.07 1.03
N SER A 5 -21.33 -1.65 1.00
CA SER A 5 -20.18 -0.95 0.43
C SER A 5 -20.38 -0.68 -1.05
N LEU A 6 -20.04 0.52 -1.50
CA LEU A 6 -20.07 0.92 -2.90
C LEU A 6 -18.66 0.77 -3.47
N GLY A 7 -18.55 0.23 -4.67
CA GLY A 7 -17.28 0.10 -5.37
C GLY A 7 -17.40 0.70 -6.77
N THR A 8 -16.36 1.39 -7.18
CA THR A 8 -16.19 1.88 -8.56
C THR A 8 -14.83 1.47 -9.06
N GLU A 9 -14.72 1.18 -10.34
CA GLU A 9 -13.46 0.83 -10.98
C GLU A 9 -13.21 1.82 -12.13
N SER A 10 -11.99 2.32 -12.21
CA SER A 10 -11.53 3.16 -13.31
C SER A 10 -10.55 2.37 -14.15
N GLY A 11 -10.97 1.98 -15.36
CA GLY A 11 -10.09 1.38 -16.35
C GLY A 11 -9.11 2.38 -16.91
N GLY A 12 -7.92 1.90 -17.29
CA GLY A 12 -6.99 2.65 -18.14
C GLY A 12 -7.40 2.57 -19.63
N PRO A 13 -6.76 3.38 -20.51
CA PRO A 13 -6.89 3.21 -21.94
C PRO A 13 -6.33 1.84 -22.38
N GLU A 14 -6.66 1.43 -23.59
CA GLU A 14 -6.06 0.23 -24.16
C GLU A 14 -4.53 0.29 -24.11
N PRO A 15 -3.85 -0.85 -23.97
CA PRO A 15 -2.39 -0.89 -23.95
C PRO A 15 -1.78 -0.15 -25.15
N GLY A 16 -0.87 0.78 -24.88
CA GLY A 16 -0.21 1.60 -25.92
C GLY A 16 -0.93 2.87 -26.34
N VAL A 17 -2.12 3.16 -25.83
CA VAL A 17 -2.96 4.29 -26.29
C VAL A 17 -2.92 5.51 -25.36
N GLY A 18 -2.21 5.49 -24.26
CA GLY A 18 -2.10 6.66 -23.40
C GLY A 18 -1.80 6.36 -21.93
N CYS A 19 -1.83 7.40 -21.11
CA CYS A 19 -1.56 7.30 -19.68
C CYS A 19 -2.85 7.02 -18.90
N ALA A 20 -2.88 5.93 -18.12
CA ALA A 20 -3.98 5.57 -17.22
C ALA A 20 -4.32 6.68 -16.20
N GLY A 21 -3.34 7.51 -15.85
CA GLY A 21 -3.54 8.62 -14.91
C GLY A 21 -4.58 9.67 -15.35
N ARG A 22 -4.79 9.86 -16.65
CA ARG A 22 -5.88 10.73 -17.14
C ARG A 22 -7.25 10.11 -16.90
N GLY A 23 -7.36 8.79 -17.03
CA GLY A 23 -8.59 8.05 -16.73
C GLY A 23 -9.01 8.22 -15.28
N ILE A 24 -8.07 8.14 -14.33
CA ILE A 24 -8.33 8.33 -12.90
C ILE A 24 -8.88 9.73 -12.61
N ILE A 25 -8.25 10.78 -13.17
CA ILE A 25 -8.73 12.16 -13.00
C ILE A 25 -10.17 12.29 -13.53
N THR A 26 -10.42 11.77 -14.73
CA THR A 26 -11.75 11.83 -15.35
C THR A 26 -12.78 11.07 -14.50
N SER A 27 -12.44 9.88 -14.01
CA SER A 27 -13.33 9.09 -13.17
C SER A 27 -13.69 9.77 -11.86
N ILE A 28 -12.73 10.34 -11.15
CA ILE A 28 -12.99 11.05 -9.89
C ILE A 28 -13.87 12.27 -10.14
N ASN A 29 -13.58 13.06 -11.17
CA ASN A 29 -14.40 14.22 -11.52
C ASN A 29 -15.83 13.82 -11.93
N MET A 30 -15.99 12.70 -12.64
CA MET A 30 -17.29 12.17 -12.98
C MET A 30 -18.08 11.72 -11.74
N LEU A 31 -17.43 11.04 -10.81
CA LEU A 31 -18.03 10.63 -9.53
C LEU A 31 -18.51 11.85 -8.74
N GLU A 32 -17.74 12.93 -8.73
CA GLU A 32 -18.14 14.20 -8.09
C GLU A 32 -19.37 14.79 -8.78
N GLN A 33 -19.37 14.89 -10.11
CA GLN A 33 -20.49 15.42 -10.89
C GLN A 33 -21.77 14.59 -10.72
N LEU A 34 -21.63 13.29 -10.48
CA LEU A 34 -22.74 12.37 -10.23
C LEU A 34 -23.20 12.34 -8.77
N GLY A 35 -22.63 13.17 -7.91
CA GLY A 35 -22.99 13.24 -6.49
C GLY A 35 -22.59 12.02 -5.67
N ALA A 36 -21.57 11.25 -6.12
CA ALA A 36 -21.16 10.04 -5.42
C ALA A 36 -20.66 10.32 -3.98
N TYR A 37 -20.10 11.50 -3.76
CA TYR A 37 -19.59 11.95 -2.46
C TYR A 37 -20.60 12.74 -1.61
N GLU A 38 -21.79 13.01 -2.14
CA GLU A 38 -22.89 13.67 -1.39
C GLU A 38 -23.64 12.69 -0.49
N LYS A 39 -23.37 11.40 -0.63
CA LYS A 39 -23.92 10.37 0.26
C LYS A 39 -23.23 10.45 1.61
N GLU A 40 -23.96 10.11 2.68
CA GLU A 40 -23.35 9.89 3.99
C GLU A 40 -22.46 8.66 3.95
N LEU A 41 -21.16 8.88 3.68
CA LEU A 41 -20.13 7.85 3.63
C LEU A 41 -19.29 7.94 4.90
N ASP A 42 -19.12 6.82 5.60
CA ASP A 42 -18.18 6.75 6.73
C ASP A 42 -16.74 6.89 6.26
N TYR A 43 -16.40 6.27 5.11
CA TYR A 43 -15.06 6.26 4.53
C TYR A 43 -15.11 6.25 3.01
N THR A 44 -14.14 6.91 2.40
CA THR A 44 -13.82 6.78 0.98
C THR A 44 -12.39 6.30 0.82
N PHE A 45 -12.19 5.13 0.23
CA PHE A 45 -10.87 4.57 -0.04
C PHE A 45 -10.52 4.72 -1.52
N TYR A 46 -9.35 5.27 -1.78
CA TYR A 46 -8.75 5.32 -3.10
C TYR A 46 -7.66 4.26 -3.17
N ASP A 47 -7.94 3.15 -3.84
CA ASP A 47 -6.94 2.10 -4.12
C ASP A 47 -6.12 2.52 -5.34
N VAL A 48 -4.91 2.99 -5.09
CA VAL A 48 -4.05 3.61 -6.10
C VAL A 48 -2.80 2.76 -6.29
N LEU A 49 -2.40 2.58 -7.56
CA LEU A 49 -1.14 1.91 -7.88
C LEU A 49 0.06 2.57 -7.21
N GLY A 50 0.99 1.75 -6.71
CA GLY A 50 2.22 2.22 -6.04
C GLY A 50 3.22 2.95 -6.96
N ASP A 51 3.03 2.88 -8.27
CA ASP A 51 3.84 3.61 -9.24
C ASP A 51 3.33 5.05 -9.39
N VAL A 52 3.84 5.94 -8.53
CA VAL A 52 3.50 7.38 -8.52
C VAL A 52 4.23 8.20 -9.59
N VAL A 53 4.90 7.57 -10.55
CA VAL A 53 5.61 8.27 -11.65
C VAL A 53 4.63 9.01 -12.54
N CYS A 54 3.43 8.48 -12.72
CA CYS A 54 2.38 9.16 -13.47
C CYS A 54 1.57 10.09 -12.55
N GLY A 55 1.61 11.39 -12.83
CA GLY A 55 0.93 12.42 -12.02
C GLY A 55 -0.58 12.23 -11.83
N GLY A 56 -1.23 11.40 -12.67
CA GLY A 56 -2.63 11.02 -12.51
C GLY A 56 -2.88 10.10 -11.32
N PHE A 57 -1.97 9.16 -11.03
CA PHE A 57 -2.10 8.30 -9.86
C PHE A 57 -1.93 9.05 -8.54
N ALA A 58 -1.18 10.15 -8.56
CA ALA A 58 -1.01 11.01 -7.39
C ALA A 58 -2.14 12.04 -7.22
N MET A 59 -3.16 12.04 -8.09
CA MET A 59 -4.22 13.06 -8.07
C MET A 59 -5.00 13.08 -6.74
N PRO A 60 -5.45 11.96 -6.15
CA PRO A 60 -6.14 11.98 -4.87
C PRO A 60 -5.29 12.60 -3.76
N ILE A 61 -3.97 12.38 -3.81
CA ILE A 61 -3.01 12.96 -2.87
C ILE A 61 -2.83 14.45 -3.16
N ARG A 62 -2.58 14.79 -4.42
CA ARG A 62 -2.19 16.14 -4.84
C ARG A 62 -3.30 17.16 -4.68
N GLU A 63 -4.55 16.76 -4.88
CA GLU A 63 -5.73 17.63 -4.79
C GLU A 63 -6.45 17.53 -3.43
N GLY A 64 -5.83 16.85 -2.45
CA GLY A 64 -6.37 16.75 -1.09
C GLY A 64 -7.69 15.96 -1.00
N LYS A 65 -7.99 15.11 -2.00
CA LYS A 65 -9.16 14.23 -1.98
C LYS A 65 -9.00 13.14 -0.92
N ALA A 66 -7.77 12.62 -0.77
CA ALA A 66 -7.40 11.72 0.31
C ALA A 66 -6.63 12.52 1.37
N GLN A 67 -7.08 12.47 2.60
CA GLN A 67 -6.47 13.19 3.72
C GLN A 67 -5.37 12.35 4.40
N GLU A 68 -5.59 11.06 4.50
CA GLU A 68 -4.67 10.11 5.11
C GLU A 68 -4.17 9.11 4.07
N ILE A 69 -2.87 8.98 4.00
CA ILE A 69 -2.21 8.04 3.08
C ILE A 69 -1.65 6.88 3.90
N TYR A 70 -2.00 5.69 3.50
CA TYR A 70 -1.44 4.44 4.03
C TYR A 70 -0.65 3.76 2.93
N ILE A 71 0.64 3.55 3.14
CA ILE A 71 1.50 2.93 2.14
C ILE A 71 1.53 1.42 2.38
N VAL A 72 1.09 0.64 1.40
CA VAL A 72 1.22 -0.82 1.43
C VAL A 72 2.55 -1.20 0.81
N ALA A 73 3.39 -1.90 1.55
CA ALA A 73 4.71 -2.34 1.08
C ALA A 73 5.05 -3.75 1.60
N SER A 74 5.84 -4.46 0.84
CA SER A 74 6.55 -5.67 1.26
C SER A 74 7.99 -5.33 1.67
N GLY A 75 8.75 -6.33 2.12
CA GLY A 75 10.15 -6.14 2.53
C GLY A 75 11.16 -6.06 1.38
N GLU A 76 10.73 -6.24 0.13
CA GLU A 76 11.62 -6.22 -1.02
C GLU A 76 12.10 -4.81 -1.36
N MET A 77 13.33 -4.69 -1.84
CA MET A 77 13.97 -3.42 -2.17
C MET A 77 13.11 -2.51 -3.05
N MET A 78 12.50 -3.07 -4.11
CA MET A 78 11.69 -2.26 -5.04
C MET A 78 10.38 -1.76 -4.42
N ALA A 79 9.78 -2.54 -3.51
CA ALA A 79 8.61 -2.11 -2.76
C ALA A 79 8.95 -0.97 -1.79
N LEU A 80 10.10 -1.03 -1.12
CA LEU A 80 10.58 0.04 -0.24
C LEU A 80 10.97 1.30 -1.04
N TYR A 81 11.53 1.13 -2.24
CA TYR A 81 11.81 2.26 -3.15
C TYR A 81 10.52 2.97 -3.58
N ALA A 82 9.51 2.22 -3.97
CA ALA A 82 8.19 2.76 -4.30
C ALA A 82 7.56 3.47 -3.10
N ALA A 83 7.60 2.85 -1.92
CA ALA A 83 7.11 3.45 -0.67
C ALA A 83 7.80 4.78 -0.34
N ASN A 84 9.13 4.85 -0.52
CA ASN A 84 9.89 6.08 -0.34
C ASN A 84 9.46 7.18 -1.32
N ASN A 85 9.15 6.84 -2.56
CA ASN A 85 8.66 7.80 -3.56
C ASN A 85 7.24 8.28 -3.25
N ILE A 86 6.36 7.40 -2.73
CA ILE A 86 5.03 7.81 -2.23
C ILE A 86 5.20 8.78 -1.06
N ALA A 87 6.10 8.50 -0.12
CA ALA A 87 6.39 9.41 0.99
C ALA A 87 6.87 10.80 0.50
N LYS A 88 7.70 10.87 -0.57
CA LYS A 88 8.06 12.14 -1.22
C LYS A 88 6.85 12.88 -1.79
N ALA A 89 5.89 12.14 -2.37
CA ALA A 89 4.65 12.73 -2.88
C ALA A 89 3.79 13.30 -1.75
N VAL A 90 3.68 12.59 -0.62
CA VAL A 90 2.98 13.09 0.59
C VAL A 90 3.60 14.39 1.09
N VAL A 91 4.94 14.47 1.19
CA VAL A 91 5.63 15.72 1.59
C VAL A 91 5.27 16.88 0.67
N LYS A 92 5.25 16.64 -0.65
CA LYS A 92 4.88 17.68 -1.62
C LYS A 92 3.44 18.14 -1.49
N ALA A 93 2.54 17.23 -1.11
CA ALA A 93 1.10 17.50 -0.98
C ALA A 93 0.67 17.92 0.44
N SER A 94 1.58 17.98 1.40
CA SER A 94 1.26 18.25 2.82
C SER A 94 0.54 19.58 3.04
N ARG A 95 0.80 20.58 2.18
CA ARG A 95 0.10 21.88 2.23
C ARG A 95 -1.40 21.78 1.94
N ASN A 96 -1.85 20.68 1.34
CA ASN A 96 -3.25 20.39 1.03
C ASN A 96 -3.92 19.56 2.15
N GLY A 97 -3.32 19.48 3.34
CA GLY A 97 -3.85 18.74 4.47
C GLY A 97 -3.63 17.22 4.42
N VAL A 98 -2.78 16.75 3.50
CA VAL A 98 -2.47 15.33 3.34
C VAL A 98 -1.38 14.91 4.33
N SER A 99 -1.55 13.77 4.97
CA SER A 99 -0.60 13.20 5.93
C SER A 99 -0.36 11.70 5.71
N LEU A 100 0.76 11.20 6.23
CA LEU A 100 1.10 9.77 6.18
C LEU A 100 0.64 9.07 7.47
N GLY A 101 -0.44 8.30 7.40
CA GLY A 101 -1.01 7.56 8.53
C GLY A 101 -0.14 6.38 8.98
N GLY A 102 0.63 5.80 8.08
CA GLY A 102 1.57 4.73 8.39
C GLY A 102 1.85 3.77 7.23
N LEU A 103 2.66 2.76 7.54
CA LEU A 103 2.93 1.64 6.64
C LEU A 103 2.02 0.45 6.99
N ILE A 104 1.50 -0.20 5.96
CA ILE A 104 0.85 -1.51 6.02
C ILE A 104 1.81 -2.50 5.37
N VAL A 105 2.24 -3.47 6.13
CA VAL A 105 3.16 -4.50 5.64
C VAL A 105 2.37 -5.66 5.05
N ASN A 106 2.60 -5.97 3.78
CA ASN A 106 2.02 -7.12 3.10
C ASN A 106 3.13 -8.13 2.75
N LEU A 107 3.32 -9.12 3.60
CA LEU A 107 4.39 -10.10 3.43
C LEU A 107 4.03 -11.10 2.32
N ARG A 108 4.89 -11.21 1.32
CA ARG A 108 4.74 -12.15 0.19
C ARG A 108 5.39 -13.49 0.44
N GLU A 109 6.42 -13.52 1.28
CA GLU A 109 7.24 -14.69 1.59
C GLU A 109 7.26 -14.97 3.09
N GLN A 110 7.62 -16.22 3.43
CA GLN A 110 7.92 -16.59 4.80
C GLN A 110 9.37 -16.19 5.10
N GLY A 111 9.56 -15.21 5.94
CA GLY A 111 10.86 -14.72 6.36
C GLY A 111 10.72 -13.63 7.39
N ASP A 112 11.78 -13.38 8.14
CA ASP A 112 11.79 -12.29 9.11
C ASP A 112 12.19 -10.96 8.44
N PHE A 113 11.22 -10.30 7.81
CA PHE A 113 11.38 -8.95 7.25
C PHE A 113 11.07 -7.86 8.26
N ARG A 114 10.78 -8.20 9.51
CA ARG A 114 10.30 -7.25 10.50
C ARG A 114 11.32 -6.17 10.80
N ALA A 115 12.54 -6.55 11.12
CA ALA A 115 13.59 -5.58 11.48
C ALA A 115 13.90 -4.56 10.37
N PRO A 116 14.09 -4.94 9.09
CA PRO A 116 14.24 -3.98 8.00
C PRO A 116 13.04 -3.07 7.80
N LEU A 117 11.82 -3.59 7.92
CA LEU A 117 10.61 -2.80 7.75
C LEU A 117 10.42 -1.81 8.90
N GLU A 118 10.71 -2.20 10.14
CA GLU A 118 10.71 -1.30 11.29
C GLU A 118 11.78 -0.22 11.15
N ALA A 119 12.98 -0.58 10.70
CA ALA A 119 14.04 0.39 10.41
C ALA A 119 13.65 1.36 9.29
N PHE A 120 12.99 0.87 8.24
CA PHE A 120 12.49 1.71 7.15
C PHE A 120 11.39 2.67 7.63
N ALA A 121 10.40 2.18 8.38
CA ALA A 121 9.35 3.01 8.95
C ALA A 121 9.95 4.10 9.85
N SER A 122 10.91 3.75 10.70
CA SER A 122 11.63 4.69 11.55
C SER A 122 12.40 5.74 10.72
N SER A 123 13.08 5.33 9.65
CA SER A 123 13.82 6.25 8.76
C SER A 123 12.89 7.24 8.06
N LEU A 124 11.66 6.83 7.74
CA LEU A 124 10.63 7.71 7.20
C LEU A 124 9.96 8.59 8.27
N GLY A 125 10.24 8.40 9.54
CA GLY A 125 9.54 9.08 10.63
C GLY A 125 8.07 8.65 10.77
N THR A 126 7.75 7.40 10.41
CA THR A 126 6.40 6.84 10.49
C THR A 126 6.39 5.51 11.25
N ARG A 127 5.24 4.83 11.28
CA ARG A 127 5.04 3.58 12.00
C ARG A 127 4.40 2.51 11.10
N ILE A 128 4.60 1.25 11.47
CA ILE A 128 3.82 0.15 10.93
C ILE A 128 2.51 0.07 11.71
N ILE A 129 1.37 0.13 11.01
CA ILE A 129 0.03 0.08 11.61
C ILE A 129 -0.59 -1.31 11.53
N GLY A 130 -0.10 -2.15 10.66
CA GLY A 130 -0.56 -3.53 10.51
C GLY A 130 0.35 -4.34 9.61
N THR A 131 0.33 -5.66 9.82
CA THR A 131 1.04 -6.62 8.99
C THR A 131 0.06 -7.69 8.55
N ILE A 132 0.05 -7.98 7.26
CA ILE A 132 -0.73 -9.04 6.64
C ILE A 132 0.24 -10.10 6.14
N HIS A 133 0.12 -11.30 6.67
CA HIS A 133 0.92 -12.44 6.25
C HIS A 133 0.26 -13.13 5.06
N ARG A 134 1.10 -13.78 4.24
CA ARG A 134 0.61 -14.59 3.13
C ARG A 134 -0.25 -15.73 3.66
N ASP A 135 -1.49 -15.79 3.18
CA ASP A 135 -2.45 -16.83 3.53
C ASP A 135 -3.03 -17.45 2.26
N PRO A 136 -2.88 -18.77 2.04
CA PRO A 136 -3.46 -19.46 0.89
C PRO A 136 -4.99 -19.35 0.81
N LEU A 137 -5.67 -19.04 1.92
CA LEU A 137 -7.12 -18.88 1.95
C LEU A 137 -7.58 -17.62 1.21
N VAL A 138 -6.73 -16.60 1.08
CA VAL A 138 -7.02 -15.41 0.26
C VAL A 138 -7.31 -15.85 -1.17
N ARG A 139 -6.40 -16.61 -1.79
CA ARG A 139 -6.57 -17.10 -3.17
C ARG A 139 -7.79 -18.03 -3.32
N LYS A 140 -8.10 -18.83 -2.29
CA LYS A 140 -9.29 -19.69 -2.32
C LYS A 140 -10.59 -18.89 -2.29
N ALA A 141 -10.61 -17.78 -1.55
CA ALA A 141 -11.73 -16.85 -1.51
C ALA A 141 -11.92 -16.16 -2.87
N GLU A 142 -10.82 -15.68 -3.48
CA GLU A 142 -10.85 -15.05 -4.81
C GLU A 142 -11.49 -15.94 -5.87
N TYR A 143 -11.20 -17.25 -5.90
CA TYR A 143 -11.82 -18.19 -6.82
C TYR A 143 -13.33 -18.37 -6.60
N ARG A 144 -13.86 -17.88 -5.48
CA ARG A 144 -15.28 -17.88 -5.17
C ARG A 144 -15.93 -16.49 -5.31
N PHE A 145 -15.14 -15.50 -5.72
CA PHE A 145 -15.56 -14.09 -5.75
C PHE A 145 -16.01 -13.59 -4.37
N GLU A 146 -15.37 -14.09 -3.32
CA GLU A 146 -15.60 -13.71 -1.94
C GLU A 146 -14.33 -13.06 -1.36
N THR A 147 -14.50 -12.19 -0.37
CA THR A 147 -13.34 -11.74 0.42
C THR A 147 -12.90 -12.85 1.39
N VAL A 148 -11.63 -12.86 1.78
CA VAL A 148 -11.15 -13.84 2.76
C VAL A 148 -11.87 -13.66 4.11
N VAL A 149 -12.32 -12.46 4.43
CA VAL A 149 -13.06 -12.15 5.66
C VAL A 149 -14.46 -12.79 5.66
N GLU A 150 -15.08 -12.92 4.48
CA GLU A 150 -16.36 -13.64 4.30
C GLU A 150 -16.14 -15.14 4.26
N TYR A 151 -15.21 -15.59 3.42
CA TYR A 151 -14.94 -17.01 3.17
C TYR A 151 -14.40 -17.73 4.40
N ALA A 152 -13.44 -17.13 5.11
CA ALA A 152 -12.74 -17.73 6.24
C ALA A 152 -12.57 -16.70 7.38
N PRO A 153 -13.65 -16.32 8.08
CA PRO A 153 -13.62 -15.21 9.06
C PRO A 153 -12.67 -15.43 10.25
N LYS A 154 -12.27 -16.67 10.51
CA LYS A 154 -11.34 -17.02 11.59
C LYS A 154 -9.90 -17.24 11.09
N ALA A 155 -9.63 -17.12 9.80
CA ALA A 155 -8.29 -17.24 9.24
C ALA A 155 -7.34 -16.17 9.80
N PRO A 156 -6.04 -16.46 9.92
CA PRO A 156 -5.05 -15.49 10.38
C PRO A 156 -5.12 -14.17 9.61
N SER A 157 -5.14 -14.21 8.27
CA SER A 157 -5.28 -13.04 7.41
C SER A 157 -6.57 -12.25 7.68
N SER A 158 -7.69 -12.92 7.93
CA SER A 158 -8.96 -12.26 8.27
C SER A 158 -8.91 -11.56 9.62
N VAL A 159 -8.19 -12.12 10.58
CA VAL A 159 -7.97 -11.49 11.89
C VAL A 159 -7.05 -10.28 11.75
N GLU A 160 -5.99 -10.38 10.97
CA GLU A 160 -5.05 -9.30 10.70
C GLU A 160 -5.72 -8.13 9.98
N LEU A 161 -6.52 -8.41 8.95
CA LEU A 161 -7.30 -7.39 8.22
C LEU A 161 -8.28 -6.67 9.14
N ARG A 162 -8.97 -7.36 10.05
CA ARG A 162 -9.85 -6.70 11.02
C ARG A 162 -9.09 -5.82 12.00
N ARG A 163 -7.93 -6.28 12.49
CA ARG A 163 -7.06 -5.46 13.36
C ARG A 163 -6.57 -4.20 12.66
N LEU A 164 -6.20 -4.34 11.38
CA LEU A 164 -5.83 -3.20 10.55
C LEU A 164 -6.99 -2.22 10.37
N ALA A 165 -8.19 -2.73 10.07
CA ALA A 165 -9.38 -1.90 9.96
C ALA A 165 -9.70 -1.17 11.28
N ASP A 166 -9.55 -1.85 12.41
CA ASP A 166 -9.71 -1.23 13.73
C ASP A 166 -8.65 -0.16 14.01
N ALA A 167 -7.40 -0.38 13.59
CA ALA A 167 -6.33 0.60 13.74
C ALA A 167 -6.62 1.87 12.94
N ILE A 168 -7.11 1.75 11.70
CA ILE A 168 -7.52 2.88 10.85
C ILE A 168 -8.74 3.58 11.46
N ARG A 169 -9.78 2.83 11.83
CA ARG A 169 -11.00 3.37 12.41
C ARG A 169 -10.78 4.14 13.72
N ASN A 170 -9.86 3.67 14.55
CA ASN A 170 -9.53 4.29 15.83
C ASN A 170 -8.57 5.48 15.68
N THR A 171 -8.11 5.79 14.48
CA THR A 171 -7.38 7.03 14.19
C THR A 171 -8.39 8.18 14.26
N PRO A 172 -8.13 9.24 15.05
CA PRO A 172 -9.04 10.37 15.12
C PRO A 172 -9.22 11.01 13.74
N PRO A 173 -10.43 11.41 13.35
CA PRO A 173 -10.65 12.16 12.13
C PRO A 173 -9.73 13.39 12.08
N HIS A 174 -9.11 13.65 10.94
CA HIS A 174 -8.13 14.74 10.77
C HIS A 174 -6.91 14.66 11.70
N ALA A 175 -6.52 13.44 12.10
CA ALA A 175 -5.29 13.27 12.87
C ALA A 175 -4.11 13.86 12.09
N THR A 176 -3.35 14.72 12.75
CA THR A 176 -2.13 15.27 12.17
C THR A 176 -0.97 14.32 12.49
N PHE A 177 -0.47 13.65 11.47
CA PHE A 177 0.74 12.83 11.60
C PHE A 177 1.99 13.67 11.30
N PRO A 178 3.13 13.34 11.89
CA PRO A 178 4.40 13.95 11.53
C PRO A 178 4.64 13.87 10.02
N LEU A 179 5.22 14.92 9.46
CA LEU A 179 5.60 14.92 8.05
C LEU A 179 6.69 13.85 7.84
N PRO A 180 6.53 12.95 6.85
CA PRO A 180 7.54 11.92 6.62
C PRO A 180 8.87 12.54 6.17
N THR A 181 9.97 11.84 6.46
CA THR A 181 11.33 12.18 6.08
C THR A 181 11.86 11.21 5.03
N PRO A 182 11.47 11.33 3.75
CA PRO A 182 11.87 10.39 2.72
C PRO A 182 13.39 10.42 2.51
N LEU A 183 13.94 9.25 2.25
CA LEU A 183 15.37 9.09 1.97
C LEU A 183 15.71 9.66 0.58
N ASP A 184 16.82 10.39 0.47
CA ASP A 184 17.44 10.67 -0.82
C ASP A 184 18.03 9.39 -1.44
N GLN A 185 18.55 9.48 -2.66
CA GLN A 185 19.04 8.29 -3.36
C GLN A 185 20.22 7.62 -2.62
N ASP A 186 21.17 8.40 -2.13
CA ASP A 186 22.35 7.87 -1.46
C ASP A 186 21.99 7.27 -0.10
N ALA A 187 21.09 7.92 0.65
CA ALA A 187 20.59 7.41 1.91
C ALA A 187 19.80 6.11 1.70
N PHE A 188 19.00 6.01 0.64
CA PHE A 188 18.28 4.78 0.31
C PHE A 188 19.22 3.64 -0.04
N VAL A 189 20.26 3.90 -0.85
CA VAL A 189 21.28 2.88 -1.17
C VAL A 189 22.02 2.41 0.09
N ARG A 190 22.40 3.34 0.99
CA ARG A 190 23.01 2.97 2.28
C ARG A 190 22.04 2.12 3.12
N PHE A 191 20.78 2.51 3.17
CA PHE A 191 19.76 1.75 3.89
C PHE A 191 19.62 0.31 3.38
N VAL A 192 19.54 0.13 2.06
CA VAL A 192 19.43 -1.20 1.42
C VAL A 192 20.62 -2.07 1.78
N ARG A 193 21.84 -1.53 1.64
CA ARG A 193 23.07 -2.26 1.99
C ARG A 193 23.12 -2.67 3.46
N ALA A 194 22.68 -1.79 4.36
CA ALA A 194 22.74 -2.05 5.80
C ALA A 194 21.66 -3.05 6.28
N HIS A 195 20.50 -3.11 5.64
CA HIS A 195 19.36 -3.84 6.17
C HIS A 195 18.86 -4.99 5.27
N LEU A 196 19.22 -5.01 3.99
CA LEU A 196 18.78 -6.03 3.04
C LEU A 196 19.93 -6.82 2.41
N GLY A 197 21.16 -6.26 2.35
CA GLY A 197 22.26 -6.80 1.56
C GLY A 197 22.82 -8.16 2.00
N ASP A 198 22.67 -8.55 3.27
CA ASP A 198 23.23 -9.82 3.77
C ASP A 198 22.21 -10.97 3.78
N ARG A 199 20.98 -10.75 3.35
CA ARG A 199 19.91 -11.78 3.44
C ARG A 199 19.91 -12.74 2.26
N ASP A 200 20.24 -12.26 1.06
CA ASP A 200 20.33 -13.11 -0.14
C ASP A 200 21.59 -14.00 -0.14
N ALA A 201 22.57 -13.70 0.72
CA ALA A 201 23.79 -14.51 0.87
C ALA A 201 23.59 -15.74 1.78
N ALA A 202 22.49 -15.85 2.49
CA ALA A 202 22.23 -16.91 3.47
C ALA A 202 21.36 -18.06 2.96
N GLU A 203 20.73 -17.95 1.78
CA GLU A 203 20.09 -19.09 1.12
C GLU A 203 21.05 -19.70 0.07
N PRO A 204 21.67 -20.87 0.33
CA PRO A 204 22.31 -21.63 -0.75
C PRO A 204 21.20 -21.99 -1.74
N LEU A 205 21.43 -21.68 -3.02
CA LEU A 205 20.59 -22.14 -4.12
C LEU A 205 20.40 -23.66 -3.97
N ALA A 206 19.23 -24.06 -3.46
CA ALA A 206 18.85 -25.46 -3.38
C ALA A 206 18.62 -25.96 -4.80
N GLY A 207 19.66 -26.50 -5.44
CA GLY A 207 19.49 -27.05 -6.77
C GLY A 207 20.75 -27.32 -7.60
N GLU A 208 21.88 -27.61 -6.97
CA GLU A 208 22.97 -28.29 -7.70
C GLU A 208 23.46 -29.50 -6.91
N ASN A 209 22.69 -30.56 -7.01
CA ASN A 209 23.22 -31.93 -6.83
C ASN A 209 22.19 -32.94 -7.36
N ALA A 210 22.45 -33.44 -8.54
CA ALA A 210 22.34 -34.85 -8.86
C ALA A 210 22.35 -35.05 -10.38
N GLY A 211 23.46 -35.48 -10.91
CA GLY A 211 23.51 -35.91 -12.29
C GLY A 211 24.86 -36.32 -12.77
N GLU A 212 25.63 -37.01 -11.95
CA GLU A 212 26.73 -37.90 -12.46
C GLU A 212 26.56 -39.29 -11.88
N ARG A 213 26.03 -40.20 -12.69
CA ARG A 213 26.50 -41.52 -13.04
C ARG A 213 25.49 -42.23 -13.93
#